data_31f9226656fd9417978a21e5b3ad272f
#
_entry.id   31f9226656fd9417978a21e5b3ad272f
#
_cell.length_a   1.000
_cell.length_b   1.000
_cell.length_c   1.000
_cell.angle_alpha   90.00
_cell.angle_beta   90.00
_cell.angle_gamma   90.00
#
_symmetry.space_group_name_H-M   'P 1'
#
loop_
_entity.id
_entity.type
_entity.pdbx_description
1 polymer ?
#
loop_
_entity_poly.entity_id
_entity_poly.type
_entity_poly.pdbx_seq_one_letter_code
_entity_poly.pdbx_strand_id
1 'polypeptide(L)'
;MKNFRTIVSLLAAFFAVNLVGLAQDTSTQGTEFWVSFMTNGHKYHPSAPNGGNWILTQVLLSAKSDCSGTITNPQTGWTTDFTVQANNITTVDIPEFVAYVDGTSEQVLDKGILISSTDTISVFCTNIAYLSFDASCVLPLQSLADDYIIQTHDQSHASSSY
;
A
#
# COMPACT_ATOMS: atom_id res chain seq x y z
N MET A 1 -52.34 3.75 -27.42
CA MET A 1 -51.39 4.81 -26.94
C MET A 1 -51.01 4.69 -25.46
N LYS A 2 -51.87 4.23 -24.55
CA LYS A 2 -51.50 4.02 -23.12
C LYS A 2 -50.41 2.96 -22.93
N ASN A 3 -50.51 1.83 -23.62
CA ASN A 3 -49.55 0.72 -23.48
C ASN A 3 -48.13 1.06 -24.02
N PHE A 4 -48.02 1.92 -25.02
CA PHE A 4 -46.74 2.37 -25.58
C PHE A 4 -45.95 3.22 -24.57
N ARG A 5 -46.63 4.13 -23.86
CA ARG A 5 -46.02 4.95 -22.82
C ARG A 5 -45.49 4.12 -21.65
N THR A 6 -46.25 3.10 -21.26
CA THR A 6 -45.83 2.15 -20.17
C THR A 6 -44.61 1.36 -20.58
N ILE A 7 -44.56 0.85 -21.82
CA ILE A 7 -43.41 0.09 -22.35
C ILE A 7 -42.15 0.96 -22.40
N VAL A 8 -42.26 2.21 -22.87
CA VAL A 8 -41.15 3.18 -22.94
C VAL A 8 -40.65 3.51 -21.53
N SER A 9 -41.55 3.68 -20.55
CA SER A 9 -41.16 3.95 -19.17
C SER A 9 -40.46 2.75 -18.51
N LEU A 10 -40.88 1.52 -18.78
CA LEU A 10 -40.26 0.29 -18.30
C LEU A 10 -38.87 0.09 -18.94
N LEU A 11 -38.70 0.37 -20.23
CA LEU A 11 -37.41 0.30 -20.89
C LEU A 11 -36.45 1.37 -20.33
N ALA A 12 -36.89 2.58 -20.10
CA ALA A 12 -36.07 3.65 -19.52
C ALA A 12 -35.64 3.33 -18.10
N ALA A 13 -36.52 2.74 -17.29
CA ALA A 13 -36.19 2.26 -15.95
C ALA A 13 -35.18 1.10 -15.97
N PHE A 14 -35.30 0.18 -16.92
CA PHE A 14 -34.36 -0.94 -17.10
C PHE A 14 -32.97 -0.44 -17.53
N PHE A 15 -32.89 0.55 -18.42
CA PHE A 15 -31.61 1.19 -18.78
C PHE A 15 -31.01 2.01 -17.65
N ALA A 16 -31.82 2.67 -16.82
CA ALA A 16 -31.32 3.45 -15.68
C ALA A 16 -30.68 2.57 -14.60
N VAL A 17 -31.17 1.35 -14.39
CA VAL A 17 -30.61 0.39 -13.41
C VAL A 17 -29.27 -0.19 -13.87
N ASN A 18 -29.04 -0.31 -15.19
CA ASN A 18 -27.77 -0.81 -15.73
C ASN A 18 -26.67 0.23 -15.83
N LEU A 19 -26.97 1.52 -15.54
CA LEU A 19 -25.98 2.61 -15.52
C LEU A 19 -25.32 2.80 -14.13
N VAL A 20 -25.63 1.98 -13.14
CA VAL A 20 -24.76 1.84 -11.98
C VAL A 20 -23.55 1.03 -12.47
N GLY A 21 -22.72 1.64 -13.28
CA GLY A 21 -21.44 1.11 -13.64
C GLY A 21 -20.68 0.82 -12.33
N LEU A 22 -20.12 -0.36 -12.22
CA LEU A 22 -19.10 -0.67 -11.23
C LEU A 22 -17.88 0.22 -11.59
N ALA A 23 -17.97 1.50 -11.27
CA ALA A 23 -16.80 2.37 -11.32
C ALA A 23 -15.88 1.85 -10.22
N GLN A 24 -14.80 1.21 -10.62
CA GLN A 24 -13.71 0.89 -9.70
C GLN A 24 -13.30 2.22 -9.03
N ASP A 25 -13.27 2.24 -7.72
CA ASP A 25 -12.73 3.37 -6.97
C ASP A 25 -11.24 3.46 -7.27
N THR A 26 -10.84 4.48 -8.03
CA THR A 26 -9.45 4.76 -8.37
C THR A 26 -8.78 5.71 -7.38
N SER A 27 -9.41 5.99 -6.25
CA SER A 27 -8.86 6.83 -5.20
C SER A 27 -7.57 6.23 -4.64
N THR A 28 -6.57 7.08 -4.39
CA THR A 28 -5.37 6.72 -3.63
C THR A 28 -5.56 6.91 -2.12
N GLN A 29 -6.78 7.26 -1.70
CA GLN A 29 -7.16 7.52 -0.32
C GLN A 29 -8.19 6.49 0.15
N GLY A 30 -8.08 6.08 1.41
CA GLY A 30 -9.00 5.11 2.01
C GLY A 30 -8.75 4.93 3.50
N THR A 31 -9.33 3.88 4.06
CA THR A 31 -9.24 3.57 5.50
C THR A 31 -8.48 2.28 5.79
N GLU A 32 -8.23 1.44 4.77
CA GLU A 32 -7.52 0.17 4.93
C GLU A 32 -6.50 -0.02 3.82
N PHE A 33 -5.27 -0.44 4.19
CA PHE A 33 -4.15 -0.63 3.27
C PHE A 33 -3.33 -1.84 3.69
N TRP A 34 -2.79 -2.56 2.70
CA TRP A 34 -1.81 -3.61 2.91
C TRP A 34 -0.47 -3.22 2.32
N VAL A 35 0.61 -3.41 3.06
CA VAL A 35 1.97 -3.11 2.60
C VAL A 35 2.98 -4.11 3.17
N SER A 36 4.05 -4.33 2.42
CA SER A 36 5.29 -4.97 2.86
C SER A 36 6.46 -4.27 2.19
N PHE A 37 7.67 -4.44 2.72
CA PHE A 37 8.86 -3.78 2.19
C PHE A 37 9.76 -4.80 1.51
N MET A 38 10.01 -4.58 0.23
CA MET A 38 10.87 -5.46 -0.58
C MET A 38 12.33 -5.34 -0.18
N THR A 39 13.09 -6.40 -0.45
CA THR A 39 14.55 -6.41 -0.25
C THR A 39 15.22 -5.24 -0.97
N ASN A 40 16.06 -4.51 -0.25
CA ASN A 40 16.90 -3.45 -0.79
C ASN A 40 18.36 -3.94 -0.87
N GLY A 41 18.92 -3.96 -2.08
CA GLY A 41 20.24 -4.49 -2.35
C GLY A 41 21.38 -3.75 -1.63
N HIS A 42 21.15 -2.51 -1.18
CA HIS A 42 22.14 -1.70 -0.45
C HIS A 42 22.08 -1.88 1.07
N LYS A 43 21.19 -2.72 1.59
CA LYS A 43 21.09 -3.01 3.03
C LYS A 43 22.43 -3.44 3.64
N TYR A 44 23.18 -4.28 2.92
CA TYR A 44 24.45 -4.87 3.37
C TYR A 44 25.68 -4.16 2.80
N HIS A 45 25.56 -2.89 2.44
CA HIS A 45 26.71 -2.14 1.91
C HIS A 45 27.79 -1.95 2.98
N PRO A 46 29.08 -2.29 2.71
CA PRO A 46 30.13 -2.28 3.73
C PRO A 46 30.36 -0.93 4.44
N SER A 47 30.04 0.17 3.76
CA SER A 47 30.16 1.54 4.32
C SER A 47 28.89 2.03 5.02
N ALA A 48 27.84 1.20 5.09
CA ALA A 48 26.62 1.58 5.79
C ALA A 48 26.85 1.66 7.31
N PRO A 49 26.04 2.44 8.04
CA PRO A 49 26.05 2.43 9.50
C PRO A 49 25.93 1.01 10.07
N ASN A 50 26.38 0.82 11.30
CA ASN A 50 26.32 -0.46 12.02
C ASN A 50 27.07 -1.64 11.35
N GLY A 51 28.15 -1.36 10.64
CA GLY A 51 28.97 -2.40 10.03
C GLY A 51 28.37 -3.05 8.80
N GLY A 52 27.55 -2.30 8.06
CA GLY A 52 27.04 -2.74 6.77
C GLY A 52 25.65 -3.39 6.78
N ASN A 53 24.93 -3.33 7.91
CA ASN A 53 23.53 -3.79 7.98
C ASN A 53 22.63 -2.66 8.45
N TRP A 54 22.12 -1.87 7.48
CA TRP A 54 21.26 -0.74 7.79
C TRP A 54 20.11 -0.62 6.79
N ILE A 55 18.92 -0.62 7.34
CA ILE A 55 17.67 -0.40 6.62
C ILE A 55 16.72 0.42 7.50
N LEU A 56 15.98 1.33 6.89
CA LEU A 56 14.90 2.07 7.53
C LEU A 56 13.66 1.94 6.66
N THR A 57 12.64 1.33 7.22
CA THR A 57 11.32 1.18 6.58
C THR A 57 10.31 2.03 7.32
N GLN A 58 9.57 2.86 6.56
CA GLN A 58 8.64 3.83 7.12
C GLN A 58 7.32 3.85 6.38
N VAL A 59 6.27 4.16 7.10
CA VAL A 59 4.95 4.51 6.56
C VAL A 59 4.71 5.99 6.85
N LEU A 60 4.37 6.74 5.80
CA LEU A 60 4.00 8.15 5.88
C LEU A 60 2.49 8.26 5.66
N LEU A 61 1.81 8.88 6.61
CA LEU A 61 0.36 8.98 6.69
C LEU A 61 -0.05 10.45 6.62
N SER A 62 -1.03 10.78 5.80
CA SER A 62 -1.61 12.11 5.79
C SER A 62 -3.13 12.07 5.62
N ALA A 63 -3.83 13.05 6.20
CA ALA A 63 -5.28 13.16 6.18
C ALA A 63 -5.73 14.61 6.04
N LYS A 64 -6.97 14.82 5.60
CA LYS A 64 -7.62 16.13 5.59
C LYS A 64 -8.23 16.52 6.94
N SER A 65 -8.52 15.51 7.78
CA SER A 65 -9.10 15.64 9.12
C SER A 65 -8.20 14.96 10.14
N ASP A 66 -8.28 15.37 11.40
CA ASP A 66 -7.63 14.64 12.49
C ASP A 66 -8.19 13.24 12.57
N CYS A 67 -7.31 12.24 12.58
CA CYS A 67 -7.71 10.85 12.69
C CYS A 67 -6.66 10.02 13.44
N SER A 68 -7.02 8.79 13.74
CA SER A 68 -6.15 7.81 14.38
C SER A 68 -6.33 6.45 13.74
N GLY A 69 -5.42 5.54 14.04
CA GLY A 69 -5.52 4.19 13.53
C GLY A 69 -4.45 3.28 14.09
N THR A 70 -4.36 2.09 13.51
CA THR A 70 -3.41 1.05 13.91
C THR A 70 -2.66 0.51 12.69
N ILE A 71 -1.42 0.12 12.90
CA ILE A 71 -0.64 -0.68 11.96
C ILE A 71 -0.39 -2.02 12.62
N THR A 72 -0.83 -3.10 11.99
CA THR A 72 -0.78 -4.44 12.59
C THR A 72 -0.19 -5.44 11.60
N ASN A 73 0.69 -6.32 12.07
CA ASN A 73 1.01 -7.56 11.36
C ASN A 73 0.12 -8.67 11.94
N PRO A 74 -0.96 -9.09 11.24
CA PRO A 74 -1.93 -10.04 11.79
C PRO A 74 -1.37 -11.43 12.06
N GLN A 75 -0.30 -11.84 11.35
CA GLN A 75 0.30 -13.15 11.49
C GLN A 75 1.19 -13.25 12.72
N THR A 76 1.90 -12.16 13.06
CA THR A 76 2.80 -12.12 14.22
C THR A 76 2.17 -11.51 15.47
N GLY A 77 1.04 -10.80 15.32
CA GLY A 77 0.39 -10.06 16.39
C GLY A 77 1.07 -8.74 16.76
N TRP A 78 2.10 -8.32 16.00
CA TRP A 78 2.72 -7.01 16.21
C TRP A 78 1.75 -5.89 15.85
N THR A 79 1.67 -4.85 16.69
CA THR A 79 0.80 -3.70 16.45
C THR A 79 1.42 -2.40 17.00
N THR A 80 1.08 -1.28 16.36
CA THR A 80 1.37 0.06 16.86
C THR A 80 0.23 1.01 16.48
N ASP A 81 -0.03 2.00 17.32
CA ASP A 81 -1.03 3.03 17.08
C ASP A 81 -0.40 4.24 16.40
N PHE A 82 -1.22 5.00 15.65
CA PHE A 82 -0.83 6.28 15.10
C PHE A 82 -1.93 7.32 15.23
N THR A 83 -1.55 8.59 15.18
CA THR A 83 -2.45 9.74 15.04
C THR A 83 -1.96 10.64 13.92
N VAL A 84 -2.87 11.16 13.12
CA VAL A 84 -2.59 12.11 12.05
C VAL A 84 -3.34 13.39 12.36
N GLN A 85 -2.62 14.51 12.40
CA GLN A 85 -3.22 15.83 12.45
C GLN A 85 -3.58 16.29 11.03
N ALA A 86 -4.69 16.97 10.87
CA ALA A 86 -5.17 17.47 9.58
C ALA A 86 -4.10 18.24 8.82
N ASN A 87 -3.91 17.89 7.55
CA ASN A 87 -2.95 18.50 6.63
C ASN A 87 -1.46 18.39 7.04
N ASN A 88 -1.15 17.49 7.97
CA ASN A 88 0.21 17.14 8.35
C ASN A 88 0.58 15.73 7.88
N ILE A 89 1.87 15.43 7.92
CA ILE A 89 2.40 14.09 7.68
C ILE A 89 2.84 13.49 9.01
N THR A 90 2.33 12.31 9.31
CA THR A 90 2.81 11.47 10.40
C THR A 90 3.67 10.37 9.81
N THR A 91 4.89 10.20 10.31
CA THR A 91 5.80 9.12 9.93
C THR A 91 5.87 8.09 11.03
N VAL A 92 5.72 6.82 10.66
CA VAL A 92 5.83 5.67 11.57
C VAL A 92 6.93 4.75 11.07
N ASP A 93 7.95 4.55 11.89
CA ASP A 93 9.01 3.59 11.61
C ASP A 93 8.51 2.16 11.84
N ILE A 94 8.69 1.32 10.83
CA ILE A 94 8.29 -0.09 10.91
C ILE A 94 9.55 -0.92 11.15
N PRO A 95 9.63 -1.68 12.26
CA PRO A 95 10.78 -2.52 12.52
C PRO A 95 11.00 -3.55 11.40
N GLU A 96 12.24 -3.75 11.00
CA GLU A 96 12.64 -4.65 9.91
C GLU A 96 12.01 -6.05 10.06
N PHE A 97 12.03 -6.61 11.26
CA PHE A 97 11.50 -7.94 11.52
C PHE A 97 9.98 -8.06 11.29
N VAL A 98 9.24 -6.93 11.26
CA VAL A 98 7.77 -6.90 11.11
C VAL A 98 7.34 -7.05 9.66
N ALA A 99 7.90 -6.26 8.75
CA ALA A 99 7.36 -6.12 7.40
C ALA A 99 8.41 -6.14 6.27
N TYR A 100 9.69 -6.22 6.59
CA TYR A 100 10.76 -6.27 5.59
C TYR A 100 10.92 -7.69 5.06
N VAL A 101 10.77 -7.84 3.74
CA VAL A 101 11.00 -9.10 3.04
C VAL A 101 12.51 -9.25 2.83
N ASP A 102 13.13 -10.16 3.57
CA ASP A 102 14.56 -10.45 3.46
C ASP A 102 14.75 -11.96 3.26
N GLY A 103 15.53 -12.33 2.28
CA GLY A 103 15.95 -13.69 2.12
C GLY A 103 15.51 -14.41 0.85
N THR A 104 15.07 -15.64 1.00
CA THR A 104 14.96 -16.64 -0.06
C THR A 104 13.75 -16.41 -0.96
N SER A 105 13.96 -16.63 -2.26
CA SER A 105 12.91 -16.69 -3.28
C SER A 105 11.93 -17.84 -3.02
N GLU A 106 10.70 -17.71 -3.51
CA GLU A 106 9.65 -18.74 -3.50
C GLU A 106 9.17 -19.17 -2.10
N GLN A 107 9.31 -18.30 -1.09
CA GLN A 107 8.79 -18.55 0.25
C GLN A 107 7.63 -17.59 0.57
N VAL A 108 6.61 -18.12 1.24
CA VAL A 108 5.57 -17.31 1.86
C VAL A 108 6.10 -16.79 3.20
N LEU A 109 6.11 -15.46 3.36
CA LEU A 109 6.61 -14.80 4.55
C LEU A 109 5.48 -14.01 5.22
N ASP A 110 5.46 -14.04 6.57
CA ASP A 110 4.49 -13.31 7.40
C ASP A 110 4.92 -11.83 7.56
N LYS A 111 5.05 -11.11 6.43
CA LYS A 111 5.58 -9.74 6.35
C LYS A 111 4.56 -8.70 5.89
N GLY A 112 3.33 -9.09 5.67
CA GLY A 112 2.24 -8.16 5.36
C GLY A 112 1.79 -7.41 6.61
N ILE A 113 1.69 -6.09 6.55
CA ILE A 113 1.07 -5.26 7.57
C ILE A 113 -0.21 -4.63 7.06
N LEU A 114 -1.23 -4.60 7.91
CA LEU A 114 -2.50 -3.94 7.70
C LEU A 114 -2.47 -2.58 8.40
N ILE A 115 -2.78 -1.53 7.67
CA ILE A 115 -2.96 -0.18 8.19
C ILE A 115 -4.46 0.11 8.17
N SER A 116 -5.04 0.40 9.34
CA SER A 116 -6.46 0.73 9.49
C SER A 116 -6.60 2.10 10.14
N SER A 117 -7.46 2.96 9.58
CA SER A 117 -7.69 4.32 10.05
C SER A 117 -9.16 4.60 10.33
N THR A 118 -9.45 5.49 11.29
CA THR A 118 -10.80 5.95 11.62
C THR A 118 -11.40 6.89 10.59
N ASP A 119 -10.58 7.49 9.71
CA ASP A 119 -11.01 8.37 8.62
C ASP A 119 -10.11 8.15 7.40
N THR A 120 -10.48 8.73 6.28
CA THR A 120 -9.77 8.60 5.01
C THR A 120 -8.37 9.21 5.07
N ILE A 121 -7.36 8.41 4.78
CA ILE A 121 -5.95 8.81 4.73
C ILE A 121 -5.32 8.49 3.38
N SER A 122 -4.18 9.14 3.09
CA SER A 122 -3.23 8.72 2.06
C SER A 122 -2.05 8.05 2.74
N VAL A 123 -1.55 6.98 2.13
CA VAL A 123 -0.43 6.20 2.64
C VAL A 123 0.68 6.15 1.61
N PHE A 124 1.90 6.47 2.05
CA PHE A 124 3.13 6.24 1.30
C PHE A 124 4.06 5.37 2.13
N CYS A 125 4.86 4.57 1.48
CA CYS A 125 5.91 3.81 2.16
C CYS A 125 7.28 4.19 1.59
N THR A 126 8.30 4.16 2.45
CA THR A 126 9.70 4.37 2.07
C THR A 126 10.57 3.23 2.56
N ASN A 127 11.49 2.86 1.71
CA ASN A 127 12.48 1.81 1.97
C ASN A 127 13.87 2.41 1.73
N ILE A 128 14.57 2.73 2.81
CA ILE A 128 15.80 3.50 2.79
C ILE A 128 16.95 2.62 3.25
N ALA A 129 17.97 2.49 2.41
CA ALA A 129 19.24 1.86 2.74
C ALA A 129 20.40 2.81 2.42
N TYR A 130 21.62 2.39 2.74
CA TYR A 130 22.81 3.21 2.41
C TYR A 130 22.90 3.43 0.89
N LEU A 131 22.91 4.70 0.47
CA LEU A 131 22.95 5.14 -0.94
C LEU A 131 21.73 4.70 -1.78
N SER A 132 20.64 4.24 -1.15
CA SER A 132 19.42 3.83 -1.86
C SER A 132 18.18 4.33 -1.13
N PHE A 133 17.23 4.86 -1.90
CA PHE A 133 15.96 5.35 -1.40
C PHE A 133 14.86 4.99 -2.38
N ASP A 134 13.86 4.25 -1.90
CA ASP A 134 12.65 3.95 -2.66
C ASP A 134 11.43 4.48 -1.91
N ALA A 135 10.47 5.01 -2.67
CA ALA A 135 9.19 5.46 -2.15
C ALA A 135 8.05 5.05 -3.09
N SER A 136 6.93 4.65 -2.52
CA SER A 136 5.74 4.32 -3.30
C SER A 136 4.46 4.76 -2.61
N CYS A 137 3.45 5.10 -3.42
CA CYS A 137 2.09 5.30 -2.94
C CYS A 137 1.44 3.93 -2.73
N VAL A 138 0.81 3.73 -1.58
CA VAL A 138 0.07 2.51 -1.27
C VAL A 138 -1.40 2.73 -1.66
N LEU A 139 -1.95 1.85 -2.46
CA LEU A 139 -3.36 1.89 -2.81
C LEU A 139 -4.21 1.31 -1.69
N PRO A 140 -5.35 1.93 -1.37
CA PRO A 140 -6.27 1.39 -0.38
C PRO A 140 -6.97 0.13 -0.89
N LEU A 141 -7.44 -0.70 0.04
CA LEU A 141 -8.03 -1.99 -0.28
C LEU A 141 -9.19 -1.89 -1.28
N GLN A 142 -10.04 -0.87 -1.18
CA GLN A 142 -11.17 -0.66 -2.09
C GLN A 142 -10.75 -0.30 -3.54
N SER A 143 -9.51 0.14 -3.74
CA SER A 143 -8.97 0.47 -5.07
C SER A 143 -8.20 -0.69 -5.70
N LEU A 144 -8.06 -1.81 -4.99
CA LEU A 144 -7.41 -3.00 -5.51
C LEU A 144 -8.37 -3.77 -6.43
N ALA A 145 -7.82 -4.37 -7.49
CA ALA A 145 -8.54 -5.24 -8.41
C ALA A 145 -8.30 -6.72 -8.07
N ASP A 146 -9.09 -7.60 -8.65
CA ASP A 146 -8.88 -9.05 -8.53
C ASP A 146 -7.86 -9.59 -9.53
N ASP A 147 -7.66 -8.86 -10.65
CA ASP A 147 -6.75 -9.23 -11.73
C ASP A 147 -5.65 -8.18 -11.93
N TYR A 148 -4.41 -8.62 -12.00
CA TYR A 148 -3.24 -7.75 -12.20
C TYR A 148 -2.36 -8.26 -13.34
N ILE A 149 -1.89 -7.34 -14.17
CA ILE A 149 -0.80 -7.60 -15.13
C ILE A 149 0.48 -7.02 -14.51
N ILE A 150 1.40 -7.91 -14.13
CA ILE A 150 2.67 -7.52 -13.52
C ILE A 150 3.74 -7.52 -14.61
N GLN A 151 4.33 -6.36 -14.87
CA GLN A 151 5.49 -6.22 -15.73
C GLN A 151 6.73 -6.04 -14.85
N THR A 152 7.65 -6.97 -14.93
CA THR A 152 8.93 -6.90 -14.22
C THR A 152 10.07 -6.67 -15.22
N HIS A 153 11.15 -6.07 -14.74
CA HIS A 153 12.40 -6.01 -15.48
C HIS A 153 13.29 -7.19 -15.10
N ASP A 154 14.03 -7.71 -16.06
CA ASP A 154 15.12 -8.60 -15.73
C ASP A 154 16.11 -7.88 -14.82
N GLN A 155 16.49 -8.54 -13.74
CA GLN A 155 17.50 -8.02 -12.84
C GLN A 155 18.85 -8.03 -13.55
N SER A 156 19.19 -6.93 -14.21
CA SER A 156 20.53 -6.76 -14.76
C SER A 156 21.50 -6.50 -13.62
N HIS A 157 21.95 -7.53 -12.94
CA HIS A 157 23.17 -7.43 -12.18
C HIS A 157 24.32 -7.33 -13.19
N ALA A 158 24.72 -6.12 -13.52
CA ALA A 158 26.11 -5.93 -13.82
C ALA A 158 26.85 -6.37 -12.55
N SER A 159 27.46 -7.55 -12.58
CA SER A 159 28.43 -7.96 -11.58
C SER A 159 29.61 -7.00 -11.68
N SER A 160 29.50 -5.84 -11.06
CA SER A 160 30.66 -5.02 -10.75
C SER A 160 31.35 -5.72 -9.58
N SER A 161 32.24 -6.63 -9.92
CA SER A 161 33.33 -6.99 -9.04
C SER A 161 34.14 -5.69 -8.80
N TYR A 162 33.98 -5.14 -7.62
CA TYR A 162 34.90 -4.17 -7.04
C TYR A 162 35.75 -4.87 -5.97
#